data_82af9f93a7a9726dc33fee5ea484e6dd
#
_entry.id   82af9f93a7a9726dc33fee5ea484e6dd
#
_cell.length_a   1.000
_cell.length_b   1.000
_cell.length_c   1.000
_cell.angle_alpha   90.00
_cell.angle_beta   90.00
_cell.angle_gamma   90.00
#
_symmetry.space_group_name_H-M   'P 1'
#
loop_
_entity.id
_entity.type
_entity.pdbx_description
1 polymer ?
#
loop_
_entity_poly.entity_id
_entity_poly.type
_entity_poly.pdbx_seq_one_letter_code
_entity_poly.pdbx_strand_id
1 'polypeptide(L)'
;MNFPLIANIVVFVVLLFALAQTRHKQWSLAKKVLVGLVMGVVFGLALHTIYGSDSQVLKDSVQWFNIVGNGYVQLLQMIVMPLVFASILSAVARLHNASQLGKISFLTIGTLLFTTLIAALVGVLVTNLFGLTAEGLVQGGAETARLNAIESNYVGKVSDLSVPQLVLSFIPKNPFADLTGANPTSIISVVIFAAFLGVAALKLLKDDAPKGERVLTAIDTLQSWVMKLVRLVMQLTPYGVLALVTKVVAGSNLQDIIKLGSFVVASYLGLLIMFAVHGLLLGINGVSPLKYFRKVWPVLTFAFTSRSSAASIPLNVEAQTRRLGVPESIASFAASFGATIGQNGCAGLYPAMLAVMVAPTVGINPLDPMWIATLVGIVTVSSAGVAGVGGGATFAALIVLPAMGLPVTLVALLISVEPLIDMGRTALNVSGSMTAGTLTSQWLKQTDKAILDSEDDAELAHR
;
A
#
# COMPACT_ATOMS: atom_id res chain seq x y z
N MET A 1 34.44 -14.80 12.83
CA MET A 1 33.77 -13.50 12.62
C MET A 1 34.80 -12.39 12.79
N ASN A 2 34.89 -11.49 11.82
CA ASN A 2 35.87 -10.39 11.89
C ASN A 2 35.40 -9.34 12.90
N PHE A 3 36.36 -8.74 13.65
CA PHE A 3 36.06 -7.72 14.67
C PHE A 3 35.09 -6.61 14.20
N PRO A 4 35.25 -6.04 12.99
CA PRO A 4 34.31 -5.03 12.47
C PRO A 4 32.86 -5.51 12.35
N LEU A 5 32.66 -6.77 11.92
CA LEU A 5 31.33 -7.36 11.81
C LEU A 5 30.65 -7.47 13.18
N ILE A 6 31.39 -7.95 14.19
CA ILE A 6 30.88 -8.07 15.56
C ILE A 6 30.52 -6.69 16.11
N ALA A 7 31.37 -5.67 15.90
CA ALA A 7 31.12 -4.31 16.33
C ALA A 7 29.83 -3.76 15.72
N ASN A 8 29.61 -3.95 14.42
CA ASN A 8 28.40 -3.50 13.72
C ASN A 8 27.13 -4.18 14.27
N ILE A 9 27.19 -5.48 14.53
CA ILE A 9 26.07 -6.23 15.12
C ILE A 9 25.77 -5.72 16.54
N VAL A 10 26.81 -5.50 17.37
CA VAL A 10 26.64 -4.99 18.74
C VAL A 10 26.00 -3.60 18.72
N VAL A 11 26.48 -2.69 17.86
CA VAL A 11 25.87 -1.36 17.72
C VAL A 11 24.41 -1.46 17.29
N PHE A 12 24.11 -2.32 16.32
CA PHE A 12 22.72 -2.53 15.88
C PHE A 12 21.82 -3.05 17.01
N VAL A 13 22.29 -4.02 17.81
CA VAL A 13 21.55 -4.54 18.97
C VAL A 13 21.35 -3.46 20.02
N VAL A 14 22.35 -2.61 20.28
CA VAL A 14 22.21 -1.45 21.19
C VAL A 14 21.17 -0.48 20.69
N LEU A 15 21.12 -0.21 19.38
CA LEU A 15 20.09 0.66 18.78
C LEU A 15 18.68 0.06 18.92
N LEU A 16 18.53 -1.26 18.70
CA LEU A 16 17.27 -1.98 18.94
C LEU A 16 16.84 -1.87 20.40
N PHE A 17 17.78 -2.02 21.34
CA PHE A 17 17.51 -1.91 22.77
C PHE A 17 17.12 -0.47 23.15
N ALA A 18 17.86 0.54 22.66
CA ALA A 18 17.52 1.96 22.86
C ALA A 18 16.11 2.27 22.35
N LEU A 19 15.73 1.73 21.19
CA LEU A 19 14.39 1.87 20.65
C LEU A 19 13.36 1.13 21.53
N ALA A 20 13.69 -0.04 22.09
CA ALA A 20 12.84 -0.77 23.00
C ALA A 20 12.55 0.03 24.30
N GLN A 21 13.51 0.79 24.82
CA GLN A 21 13.32 1.65 25.99
C GLN A 21 12.24 2.73 25.76
N THR A 22 11.97 3.10 24.50
CA THR A 22 10.87 4.02 24.18
C THR A 22 9.48 3.43 24.49
N ARG A 23 9.38 2.12 24.75
CA ARG A 23 8.12 1.48 25.19
C ARG A 23 7.61 2.04 26.52
N HIS A 24 8.50 2.39 27.44
CA HIS A 24 8.17 2.98 28.73
C HIS A 24 7.69 4.44 28.62
N LYS A 25 7.96 5.09 27.48
CA LYS A 25 7.43 6.41 27.18
C LYS A 25 6.10 6.23 26.46
N GLN A 26 5.05 6.93 26.86
CA GLN A 26 3.73 6.90 26.21
C GLN A 26 3.73 7.58 24.84
N TRP A 27 4.68 7.18 23.99
CA TRP A 27 4.78 7.71 22.63
C TRP A 27 3.84 6.96 21.69
N SER A 28 3.21 7.69 20.77
CA SER A 28 2.44 7.08 19.68
C SER A 28 3.33 6.17 18.83
N LEU A 29 2.74 5.17 18.17
CA LEU A 29 3.46 4.27 17.27
C LEU A 29 4.18 5.07 16.17
N ALA A 30 3.52 6.08 15.60
CA ALA A 30 4.11 6.98 14.59
C ALA A 30 5.41 7.63 15.08
N LYS A 31 5.43 8.16 16.30
CA LYS A 31 6.63 8.76 16.87
C LYS A 31 7.77 7.74 17.05
N LYS A 32 7.47 6.53 17.50
CA LYS A 32 8.48 5.44 17.63
C LYS A 32 9.04 5.05 16.27
N VAL A 33 8.19 4.98 15.24
CA VAL A 33 8.61 4.65 13.87
C VAL A 33 9.50 5.74 13.29
N LEU A 34 9.17 7.02 13.49
CA LEU A 34 10.02 8.14 13.07
C LEU A 34 11.39 8.11 13.75
N VAL A 35 11.44 7.78 15.04
CA VAL A 35 12.73 7.62 15.76
C VAL A 35 13.52 6.46 15.16
N GLY A 36 12.87 5.31 14.92
CA GLY A 36 13.51 4.16 14.26
C GLY A 36 14.04 4.50 12.86
N LEU A 37 13.29 5.29 12.09
CA LEU A 37 13.72 5.78 10.78
C LEU A 37 14.95 6.66 10.87
N VAL A 38 14.95 7.69 11.76
CA VAL A 38 16.10 8.59 11.96
C VAL A 38 17.33 7.80 12.40
N MET A 39 17.17 6.89 13.38
CA MET A 39 18.27 6.02 13.83
C MET A 39 18.81 5.16 12.70
N GLY A 40 17.92 4.61 11.86
CA GLY A 40 18.29 3.81 10.69
C GLY A 40 19.06 4.60 9.63
N VAL A 41 18.65 5.84 9.35
CA VAL A 41 19.36 6.73 8.44
C VAL A 41 20.75 7.06 8.97
N VAL A 42 20.86 7.51 10.23
CA VAL A 42 22.13 7.88 10.85
C VAL A 42 23.11 6.69 10.88
N PHE A 43 22.63 5.54 11.31
CA PHE A 43 23.45 4.33 11.37
C PHE A 43 23.84 3.82 9.97
N GLY A 44 22.91 3.86 9.02
CA GLY A 44 23.17 3.52 7.62
C GLY A 44 24.23 4.42 6.98
N LEU A 45 24.14 5.74 7.20
CA LEU A 45 25.15 6.69 6.74
C LEU A 45 26.53 6.45 7.40
N ALA A 46 26.57 6.16 8.70
CA ALA A 46 27.81 5.83 9.39
C ALA A 46 28.47 4.59 8.80
N LEU A 47 27.71 3.52 8.55
CA LEU A 47 28.22 2.30 7.92
C LEU A 47 28.70 2.58 6.49
N HIS A 48 27.95 3.37 5.72
CA HIS A 48 28.32 3.75 4.36
C HIS A 48 29.64 4.53 4.32
N THR A 49 29.80 5.50 5.21
CA THR A 49 31.04 6.34 5.27
C THR A 49 32.26 5.57 5.74
N ILE A 50 32.08 4.57 6.64
CA ILE A 50 33.19 3.77 7.18
C ILE A 50 33.64 2.69 6.19
N TYR A 51 32.70 2.02 5.53
CA TYR A 51 33.00 0.82 4.74
C TYR A 51 32.82 0.99 3.23
N GLY A 52 32.01 1.95 2.78
CA GLY A 52 31.55 2.05 1.39
C GLY A 52 30.49 0.98 1.04
N SER A 53 29.75 1.23 -0.06
CA SER A 53 28.63 0.37 -0.50
C SER A 53 29.06 -1.06 -0.89
N ASP A 54 30.28 -1.23 -1.37
CA ASP A 54 30.75 -2.51 -1.95
C ASP A 54 31.51 -3.42 -0.98
N SER A 55 31.74 -2.96 0.24
CA SER A 55 32.49 -3.68 1.28
C SER A 55 31.85 -5.02 1.68
N GLN A 56 32.64 -6.08 1.73
CA GLN A 56 32.16 -7.38 2.20
C GLN A 56 31.71 -7.34 3.67
N VAL A 57 32.39 -6.54 4.52
CA VAL A 57 32.01 -6.36 5.93
C VAL A 57 30.62 -5.76 6.02
N LEU A 58 30.28 -4.78 5.15
CA LEU A 58 28.95 -4.20 5.11
C LEU A 58 27.91 -5.22 4.66
N LYS A 59 28.19 -5.97 3.59
CA LYS A 59 27.28 -7.02 3.08
C LYS A 59 26.97 -8.07 4.14
N ASP A 60 28.00 -8.54 4.84
CA ASP A 60 27.85 -9.50 5.91
C ASP A 60 27.07 -8.92 7.12
N SER A 61 27.33 -7.67 7.49
CA SER A 61 26.57 -6.97 8.54
C SER A 61 25.08 -6.85 8.22
N VAL A 62 24.77 -6.46 6.98
CA VAL A 62 23.40 -6.33 6.49
C VAL A 62 22.66 -7.66 6.50
N GLN A 63 23.31 -8.79 6.27
CA GLN A 63 22.67 -10.11 6.40
C GLN A 63 22.13 -10.34 7.82
N TRP A 64 22.86 -9.94 8.84
CA TRP A 64 22.38 -10.02 10.23
C TRP A 64 21.25 -9.04 10.52
N PHE A 65 21.32 -7.81 10.01
CA PHE A 65 20.24 -6.83 10.15
C PHE A 65 18.96 -7.27 9.45
N ASN A 66 19.09 -8.02 8.36
CA ASN A 66 17.97 -8.60 7.62
C ASN A 66 17.15 -9.60 8.43
N ILE A 67 17.70 -10.21 9.48
CA ILE A 67 16.91 -11.06 10.39
C ILE A 67 15.75 -10.24 10.98
N VAL A 68 16.03 -9.00 11.39
CA VAL A 68 15.00 -8.09 11.92
C VAL A 68 14.17 -7.46 10.78
N GLY A 69 14.84 -6.94 9.74
CA GLY A 69 14.17 -6.24 8.64
C GLY A 69 13.30 -7.15 7.79
N ASN A 70 13.87 -8.20 7.22
CA ASN A 70 13.13 -9.17 6.40
C ASN A 70 12.18 -10.02 7.26
N GLY A 71 12.56 -10.35 8.50
CA GLY A 71 11.67 -11.02 9.45
C GLY A 71 10.39 -10.21 9.70
N TYR A 72 10.52 -8.91 9.89
CA TYR A 72 9.36 -8.00 10.00
C TYR A 72 8.51 -7.99 8.72
N VAL A 73 9.14 -7.93 7.54
CA VAL A 73 8.40 -7.99 6.25
C VAL A 73 7.65 -9.31 6.11
N GLN A 74 8.26 -10.44 6.48
CA GLN A 74 7.60 -11.75 6.44
C GLN A 74 6.41 -11.82 7.41
N LEU A 75 6.52 -11.23 8.61
CA LEU A 75 5.40 -11.13 9.54
C LEU A 75 4.26 -10.26 8.99
N LEU A 76 4.58 -9.17 8.28
CA LEU A 76 3.56 -8.37 7.57
C LEU A 76 2.87 -9.21 6.49
N GLN A 77 3.62 -9.93 5.67
CA GLN A 77 3.07 -10.80 4.63
C GLN A 77 2.17 -11.89 5.21
N MET A 78 2.56 -12.48 6.33
CA MET A 78 1.78 -13.50 7.03
C MET A 78 0.37 -13.03 7.40
N ILE A 79 0.21 -11.77 7.77
CA ILE A 79 -1.10 -11.25 8.21
C ILE A 79 -2.00 -10.78 7.07
N VAL A 80 -1.48 -10.65 5.85
CA VAL A 80 -2.25 -10.10 4.70
C VAL A 80 -3.51 -10.90 4.41
N MET A 81 -3.36 -12.19 4.15
CA MET A 81 -4.50 -13.03 3.75
C MET A 81 -5.56 -13.17 4.84
N PRO A 82 -5.20 -13.45 6.12
CA PRO A 82 -6.18 -13.44 7.21
C PRO A 82 -6.88 -12.08 7.37
N LEU A 83 -6.13 -10.97 7.24
CA LEU A 83 -6.69 -9.64 7.38
C LEU A 83 -7.68 -9.31 6.27
N VAL A 84 -7.30 -9.52 5.00
CA VAL A 84 -8.15 -9.27 3.84
C VAL A 84 -9.42 -10.12 3.93
N PHE A 85 -9.28 -11.41 4.19
CA PHE A 85 -10.41 -12.31 4.32
C PHE A 85 -11.38 -11.88 5.42
N ALA A 86 -10.90 -11.70 6.64
CA ALA A 86 -11.75 -11.35 7.78
C ALA A 86 -12.40 -9.96 7.62
N SER A 87 -11.66 -8.97 7.09
CA SER A 87 -12.17 -7.61 6.91
C SER A 87 -13.25 -7.52 5.84
N ILE A 88 -13.05 -8.17 4.68
CA ILE A 88 -14.06 -8.19 3.61
C ILE A 88 -15.30 -8.98 4.06
N LEU A 89 -15.10 -10.16 4.64
CA LEU A 89 -16.18 -10.99 5.15
C LEU A 89 -17.06 -10.21 6.16
N SER A 90 -16.42 -9.55 7.13
CA SER A 90 -17.13 -8.74 8.13
C SER A 90 -17.78 -7.50 7.48
N ALA A 91 -17.09 -6.81 6.56
CA ALA A 91 -17.63 -5.64 5.88
C ALA A 91 -18.93 -5.97 5.13
N VAL A 92 -18.97 -7.08 4.40
CA VAL A 92 -20.14 -7.53 3.64
C VAL A 92 -21.23 -8.04 4.57
N ALA A 93 -20.88 -8.81 5.61
CA ALA A 93 -21.82 -9.35 6.58
C ALA A 93 -22.55 -8.28 7.42
N ARG A 94 -21.97 -7.09 7.56
CA ARG A 94 -22.61 -5.95 8.26
C ARG A 94 -23.58 -5.14 7.38
N LEU A 95 -23.71 -5.46 6.11
CA LEU A 95 -24.68 -4.80 5.23
C LEU A 95 -26.09 -5.27 5.58
N HIS A 96 -26.93 -4.38 6.05
CA HIS A 96 -28.32 -4.70 6.42
C HIS A 96 -29.20 -5.12 5.23
N ASN A 97 -28.74 -4.83 4.00
CA ASN A 97 -29.52 -5.13 2.79
C ASN A 97 -28.61 -5.42 1.60
N ALA A 98 -28.72 -6.60 1.02
CA ALA A 98 -27.92 -6.98 -0.15
C ALA A 98 -28.16 -6.08 -1.39
N SER A 99 -29.31 -5.41 -1.49
CA SER A 99 -29.60 -4.47 -2.58
C SER A 99 -28.79 -3.17 -2.48
N GLN A 100 -28.41 -2.74 -1.27
CA GLN A 100 -27.56 -1.58 -1.06
C GLN A 100 -26.10 -1.88 -1.38
N LEU A 101 -25.68 -3.13 -1.24
CA LEU A 101 -24.32 -3.58 -1.56
C LEU A 101 -23.93 -3.21 -2.99
N GLY A 102 -24.83 -3.45 -3.96
CA GLY A 102 -24.56 -3.13 -5.37
C GLY A 102 -24.29 -1.65 -5.59
N LYS A 103 -25.07 -0.75 -4.97
CA LYS A 103 -24.86 0.71 -5.11
C LYS A 103 -23.58 1.17 -4.40
N ILE A 104 -23.35 0.71 -3.18
CA ILE A 104 -22.13 1.03 -2.44
C ILE A 104 -20.90 0.55 -3.21
N SER A 105 -20.93 -0.71 -3.70
CA SER A 105 -19.82 -1.29 -4.47
C SER A 105 -19.55 -0.50 -5.74
N PHE A 106 -20.57 -0.20 -6.52
CA PHE A 106 -20.42 0.54 -7.78
C PHE A 106 -19.82 1.93 -7.55
N LEU A 107 -20.35 2.68 -6.58
CA LEU A 107 -19.89 4.05 -6.30
C LEU A 107 -18.48 4.04 -5.70
N THR A 108 -18.21 3.16 -4.75
CA THR A 108 -16.89 3.12 -4.09
C THR A 108 -15.81 2.62 -5.04
N ILE A 109 -16.03 1.48 -5.71
CA ILE A 109 -15.05 0.91 -6.65
C ILE A 109 -14.89 1.83 -7.85
N GLY A 110 -15.99 2.39 -8.37
CA GLY A 110 -15.97 3.37 -9.46
C GLY A 110 -15.11 4.58 -9.10
N THR A 111 -15.27 5.14 -7.90
CA THR A 111 -14.43 6.26 -7.41
C THR A 111 -12.97 5.86 -7.29
N LEU A 112 -12.67 4.68 -6.73
CA LEU A 112 -11.31 4.19 -6.59
C LEU A 112 -10.62 4.03 -7.96
N LEU A 113 -11.30 3.41 -8.93
CA LEU A 113 -10.78 3.24 -10.29
C LEU A 113 -10.64 4.58 -11.02
N PHE A 114 -11.61 5.48 -10.87
CA PHE A 114 -11.56 6.81 -11.46
C PHE A 114 -10.39 7.64 -10.92
N THR A 115 -10.16 7.63 -9.61
CA THR A 115 -9.01 8.34 -9.02
C THR A 115 -7.68 7.68 -9.41
N THR A 116 -7.66 6.36 -9.63
CA THR A 116 -6.48 5.65 -10.14
C THR A 116 -6.18 6.01 -11.60
N LEU A 117 -7.20 6.17 -12.42
CA LEU A 117 -7.05 6.68 -13.79
C LEU A 117 -6.39 8.07 -13.78
N ILE A 118 -6.88 8.98 -12.93
CA ILE A 118 -6.26 10.30 -12.76
C ILE A 118 -4.82 10.16 -12.25
N ALA A 119 -4.55 9.27 -11.31
CA ALA A 119 -3.21 9.04 -10.78
C ALA A 119 -2.23 8.55 -11.87
N ALA A 120 -2.69 7.69 -12.78
CA ALA A 120 -1.89 7.26 -13.94
C ALA A 120 -1.58 8.44 -14.87
N LEU A 121 -2.56 9.29 -15.18
CA LEU A 121 -2.35 10.51 -15.98
C LEU A 121 -1.36 11.48 -15.29
N VAL A 122 -1.48 11.66 -13.98
CA VAL A 122 -0.53 12.46 -13.18
C VAL A 122 0.87 11.85 -13.25
N GLY A 123 0.99 10.51 -13.17
CA GLY A 123 2.25 9.80 -13.33
C GLY A 123 2.91 10.07 -14.68
N VAL A 124 2.13 9.99 -15.77
CA VAL A 124 2.59 10.33 -17.13
C VAL A 124 3.05 11.80 -17.19
N LEU A 125 2.22 12.72 -16.70
CA LEU A 125 2.51 14.15 -16.72
C LEU A 125 3.80 14.49 -15.98
N VAL A 126 3.92 14.05 -14.73
CA VAL A 126 5.07 14.40 -13.87
C VAL A 126 6.35 13.78 -14.40
N THR A 127 6.33 12.55 -14.92
CA THR A 127 7.50 11.90 -15.46
C THR A 127 8.02 12.64 -16.71
N ASN A 128 7.13 13.03 -17.61
CA ASN A 128 7.50 13.82 -18.79
C ASN A 128 7.96 15.24 -18.41
N LEU A 129 7.32 15.89 -17.42
CA LEU A 129 7.69 17.23 -16.96
C LEU A 129 9.13 17.27 -16.41
N PHE A 130 9.55 16.21 -15.72
CA PHE A 130 10.92 16.09 -15.19
C PHE A 130 11.89 15.50 -16.20
N GLY A 131 11.45 15.12 -17.40
CA GLY A 131 12.29 14.48 -18.42
C GLY A 131 12.93 13.18 -17.93
N LEU A 132 12.25 12.43 -17.06
CA LEU A 132 12.78 11.20 -16.50
C LEU A 132 12.81 10.11 -17.57
N THR A 133 13.98 9.50 -17.74
CA THR A 133 14.19 8.37 -18.65
C THR A 133 15.03 7.29 -17.97
N ALA A 134 14.81 6.05 -18.35
CA ALA A 134 15.66 4.93 -17.98
C ALA A 134 16.90 4.78 -18.88
N GLU A 135 17.03 5.60 -19.93
CA GLU A 135 18.20 5.61 -20.80
C GLU A 135 19.47 5.96 -20.01
N GLY A 136 20.52 5.18 -20.22
CA GLY A 136 21.81 5.39 -19.53
C GLY A 136 21.86 4.96 -18.05
N LEU A 137 20.80 4.41 -17.51
CA LEU A 137 20.83 3.78 -16.19
C LEU A 137 21.51 2.41 -16.30
N VAL A 138 22.75 2.32 -15.83
CA VAL A 138 23.56 1.10 -15.87
C VAL A 138 23.18 0.21 -14.69
N GLN A 139 22.91 -1.06 -15.00
CA GLN A 139 22.67 -2.08 -13.98
C GLN A 139 24.01 -2.54 -13.37
N GLY A 140 24.09 -2.47 -12.05
CA GLY A 140 25.17 -3.12 -11.28
C GLY A 140 24.90 -4.61 -11.08
N GLY A 141 25.87 -5.35 -10.57
CA GLY A 141 25.71 -6.80 -10.30
C GLY A 141 24.60 -7.15 -9.30
N ALA A 142 24.32 -6.25 -8.34
CA ALA A 142 23.23 -6.41 -7.38
C ALA A 142 21.85 -6.26 -8.04
N GLU A 143 21.69 -5.34 -8.97
CA GLU A 143 20.49 -5.12 -9.76
C GLU A 143 20.20 -6.28 -10.69
N THR A 144 21.23 -6.83 -11.33
CA THR A 144 21.11 -8.00 -12.20
C THR A 144 20.66 -9.23 -11.41
N ALA A 145 21.20 -9.45 -10.22
CA ALA A 145 20.77 -10.55 -9.33
C ALA A 145 19.30 -10.38 -8.88
N ARG A 146 18.87 -9.14 -8.60
CA ARG A 146 17.47 -8.83 -8.26
C ARG A 146 16.55 -9.04 -9.46
N LEU A 147 16.98 -8.64 -10.65
CA LEU A 147 16.22 -8.86 -11.89
C LEU A 147 16.00 -10.35 -12.14
N ASN A 148 17.03 -11.18 -12.06
CA ASN A 148 16.93 -12.62 -12.22
C ASN A 148 15.97 -13.25 -11.20
N ALA A 149 15.97 -12.77 -9.95
CA ALA A 149 15.03 -13.21 -8.92
C ALA A 149 13.58 -12.77 -9.22
N ILE A 150 13.38 -11.59 -9.78
CA ILE A 150 12.07 -11.08 -10.21
C ILE A 150 11.57 -11.88 -11.40
N GLU A 151 12.38 -12.07 -12.43
CA GLU A 151 12.03 -12.83 -13.62
C GLU A 151 11.65 -14.28 -13.28
N SER A 152 12.44 -14.94 -12.44
CA SER A 152 12.16 -16.33 -12.07
C SER A 152 10.89 -16.49 -11.21
N ASN A 153 10.56 -15.51 -10.37
CA ASN A 153 9.45 -15.64 -9.42
C ASN A 153 8.13 -15.03 -9.92
N TYR A 154 8.17 -14.01 -10.79
CA TYR A 154 6.98 -13.21 -11.14
C TYR A 154 6.71 -13.11 -12.63
N VAL A 155 7.70 -12.82 -13.47
CA VAL A 155 7.47 -12.52 -14.90
C VAL A 155 6.95 -13.75 -15.64
N GLY A 156 7.50 -14.95 -15.39
CA GLY A 156 7.03 -16.19 -16.00
C GLY A 156 5.58 -16.59 -15.62
N LYS A 157 5.02 -15.97 -14.58
CA LYS A 157 3.64 -16.23 -14.13
C LYS A 157 2.61 -15.20 -14.63
N VAL A 158 3.07 -14.04 -15.11
CA VAL A 158 2.21 -12.90 -15.47
C VAL A 158 2.27 -12.57 -16.96
N SER A 159 3.40 -12.81 -17.63
CA SER A 159 3.63 -12.45 -19.04
C SER A 159 2.70 -13.13 -20.06
N ASP A 160 2.10 -14.26 -19.71
CA ASP A 160 1.27 -15.04 -20.62
C ASP A 160 -0.25 -14.79 -20.48
N LEU A 161 -0.67 -13.87 -19.58
CA LEU A 161 -2.07 -13.62 -19.34
C LEU A 161 -2.62 -12.53 -20.28
N SER A 162 -3.50 -12.93 -21.20
CA SER A 162 -4.37 -11.98 -21.90
C SER A 162 -5.31 -11.26 -20.91
N VAL A 163 -5.80 -10.05 -21.24
CA VAL A 163 -6.75 -9.32 -20.38
C VAL A 163 -7.95 -10.17 -19.93
N PRO A 164 -8.60 -10.98 -20.82
CA PRO A 164 -9.66 -11.89 -20.39
C PRO A 164 -9.19 -12.95 -19.39
N GLN A 165 -7.99 -13.51 -19.58
CA GLN A 165 -7.41 -14.49 -18.65
C GLN A 165 -7.08 -13.87 -17.30
N LEU A 166 -6.60 -12.62 -17.30
CA LEU A 166 -6.37 -11.86 -16.07
C LEU A 166 -7.69 -11.67 -15.30
N VAL A 167 -8.77 -11.25 -15.96
CA VAL A 167 -10.08 -11.10 -15.32
C VAL A 167 -10.60 -12.45 -14.79
N LEU A 168 -10.45 -13.53 -15.57
CA LEU A 168 -10.84 -14.87 -15.13
C LEU A 168 -10.00 -15.36 -13.93
N SER A 169 -8.73 -14.95 -13.84
CA SER A 169 -7.86 -15.31 -12.71
C SER A 169 -8.28 -14.71 -11.38
N PHE A 170 -9.14 -13.69 -11.39
CA PHE A 170 -9.73 -13.12 -10.17
C PHE A 170 -10.77 -14.05 -9.53
N ILE A 171 -11.38 -14.94 -10.32
CA ILE A 171 -12.40 -15.85 -9.83
C ILE A 171 -11.72 -17.04 -9.13
N PRO A 172 -11.96 -17.25 -7.83
CA PRO A 172 -11.29 -18.30 -7.06
C PRO A 172 -11.72 -19.69 -7.53
N LYS A 173 -10.80 -20.45 -8.11
CA LYS A 173 -11.02 -21.89 -8.40
C LYS A 173 -10.85 -22.74 -7.13
N ASN A 174 -9.93 -22.34 -6.27
CA ASN A 174 -9.65 -22.99 -5.00
C ASN A 174 -9.31 -21.92 -3.95
N PRO A 175 -10.30 -21.48 -3.13
CA PRO A 175 -10.09 -20.43 -2.16
C PRO A 175 -9.03 -20.76 -1.10
N PHE A 176 -8.79 -22.03 -0.80
CA PHE A 176 -7.73 -22.41 0.15
C PHE A 176 -6.33 -22.22 -0.45
N ALA A 177 -6.17 -22.53 -1.74
CA ALA A 177 -4.93 -22.22 -2.45
C ALA A 177 -4.70 -20.70 -2.54
N ASP A 178 -5.76 -19.93 -2.79
CA ASP A 178 -5.66 -18.46 -2.81
C ASP A 178 -5.34 -17.88 -1.43
N LEU A 179 -5.84 -18.45 -0.35
CA LEU A 179 -5.49 -18.05 1.02
C LEU A 179 -4.00 -18.26 1.35
N THR A 180 -3.29 -19.14 0.62
CA THR A 180 -1.82 -19.27 0.76
C THR A 180 -1.04 -18.20 -0.01
N GLY A 181 -1.69 -17.39 -0.85
CA GLY A 181 -1.04 -16.41 -1.71
C GLY A 181 -0.27 -17.02 -2.87
N ALA A 182 -0.63 -18.25 -3.29
CA ALA A 182 0.10 -19.02 -4.31
C ALA A 182 0.09 -18.37 -5.70
N ASN A 183 -0.93 -17.56 -6.00
CA ASN A 183 -1.07 -16.89 -7.28
C ASN A 183 -0.91 -15.37 -7.16
N PRO A 184 -0.46 -14.67 -8.20
CA PRO A 184 -0.36 -13.22 -8.21
C PRO A 184 -1.69 -12.51 -7.92
N THR A 185 -2.83 -13.11 -8.33
CA THR A 185 -4.19 -12.57 -8.15
C THR A 185 -4.90 -13.11 -6.91
N SER A 186 -4.23 -13.92 -6.08
CA SER A 186 -4.83 -14.58 -4.91
C SER A 186 -5.56 -13.62 -3.97
N ILE A 187 -5.07 -12.39 -3.80
CA ILE A 187 -5.71 -11.40 -2.92
C ILE A 187 -7.10 -11.05 -3.42
N ILE A 188 -7.27 -10.82 -4.73
CA ILE A 188 -8.58 -10.53 -5.32
C ILE A 188 -9.49 -11.75 -5.21
N SER A 189 -8.96 -12.94 -5.51
CA SER A 189 -9.70 -14.18 -5.37
C SER A 189 -10.22 -14.36 -3.94
N VAL A 190 -9.41 -14.06 -2.92
CA VAL A 190 -9.80 -14.08 -1.50
C VAL A 190 -10.87 -13.02 -1.21
N VAL A 191 -10.75 -11.80 -1.78
CA VAL A 191 -11.78 -10.74 -1.66
C VAL A 191 -13.11 -11.23 -2.20
N ILE A 192 -13.12 -11.81 -3.40
CA ILE A 192 -14.35 -12.33 -4.03
C ILE A 192 -14.95 -13.46 -3.19
N PHE A 193 -14.13 -14.42 -2.75
CA PHE A 193 -14.60 -15.51 -1.91
C PHE A 193 -15.19 -15.02 -0.59
N ALA A 194 -14.51 -14.11 0.10
CA ALA A 194 -14.99 -13.50 1.35
C ALA A 194 -16.29 -12.71 1.14
N ALA A 195 -16.42 -12.00 0.02
CA ALA A 195 -17.64 -11.28 -0.31
C ALA A 195 -18.82 -12.24 -0.55
N PHE A 196 -18.60 -13.34 -1.28
CA PHE A 196 -19.64 -14.37 -1.47
C PHE A 196 -20.07 -15.04 -0.17
N LEU A 197 -19.12 -15.35 0.72
CA LEU A 197 -19.44 -15.87 2.07
C LEU A 197 -20.21 -14.86 2.92
N GLY A 198 -19.86 -13.57 2.85
CA GLY A 198 -20.59 -12.51 3.53
C GLY A 198 -22.04 -12.40 3.04
N VAL A 199 -22.26 -12.47 1.71
CA VAL A 199 -23.61 -12.49 1.14
C VAL A 199 -24.36 -13.76 1.55
N ALA A 200 -23.71 -14.92 1.60
CA ALA A 200 -24.32 -16.16 2.07
C ALA A 200 -24.73 -16.06 3.56
N ALA A 201 -23.93 -15.41 4.40
CA ALA A 201 -24.28 -15.16 5.81
C ALA A 201 -25.53 -14.27 5.93
N LEU A 202 -25.65 -13.23 5.09
CA LEU A 202 -26.86 -12.38 5.05
C LEU A 202 -28.11 -13.15 4.59
N LYS A 203 -27.96 -14.04 3.62
CA LYS A 203 -29.06 -14.93 3.19
C LYS A 203 -29.47 -15.88 4.30
N LEU A 204 -28.49 -16.49 4.97
CA LEU A 204 -28.77 -17.37 6.12
C LEU A 204 -29.48 -16.64 7.24
N LEU A 205 -29.12 -15.39 7.52
CA LEU A 205 -29.81 -14.57 8.51
C LEU A 205 -31.29 -14.34 8.15
N LYS A 206 -31.58 -14.19 6.85
CA LYS A 206 -32.95 -14.02 6.37
C LYS A 206 -33.75 -15.31 6.43
N ASP A 207 -33.14 -16.45 6.15
CA ASP A 207 -33.81 -17.76 6.07
C ASP A 207 -33.94 -18.41 7.46
N ASP A 208 -32.93 -18.23 8.33
CA ASP A 208 -32.88 -18.80 9.71
C ASP A 208 -32.13 -17.81 10.60
N ALA A 209 -32.88 -16.86 11.19
CA ALA A 209 -32.31 -15.78 11.99
C ALA A 209 -31.40 -16.27 13.13
N PRO A 210 -31.77 -17.29 13.96
CA PRO A 210 -30.90 -17.78 15.03
C PRO A 210 -29.56 -18.33 14.55
N LYS A 211 -29.52 -19.01 13.39
CA LYS A 211 -28.26 -19.49 12.79
C LYS A 211 -27.47 -18.34 12.16
N GLY A 212 -28.15 -17.44 11.47
CA GLY A 212 -27.54 -16.26 10.85
C GLY A 212 -26.85 -15.37 11.88
N GLU A 213 -27.48 -15.06 13.02
CA GLU A 213 -26.89 -14.28 14.11
C GLU A 213 -25.64 -14.94 14.71
N ARG A 214 -25.63 -16.26 14.87
CA ARG A 214 -24.43 -16.99 15.32
C ARG A 214 -23.28 -16.85 14.33
N VAL A 215 -23.58 -16.96 13.02
CA VAL A 215 -22.56 -16.78 11.96
C VAL A 215 -22.01 -15.36 11.95
N LEU A 216 -22.88 -14.33 12.06
CA LEU A 216 -22.44 -12.94 12.11
C LEU A 216 -21.56 -12.67 13.35
N THR A 217 -21.95 -13.21 14.52
CA THR A 217 -21.15 -13.11 15.75
C THR A 217 -19.78 -13.79 15.59
N ALA A 218 -19.73 -14.96 14.93
CA ALA A 218 -18.48 -15.66 14.64
C ALA A 218 -17.57 -14.85 13.69
N ILE A 219 -18.14 -14.21 12.67
CA ILE A 219 -17.42 -13.33 11.74
C ILE A 219 -16.82 -12.13 12.48
N ASP A 220 -17.59 -11.46 13.35
CA ASP A 220 -17.09 -10.33 14.14
C ASP A 220 -16.00 -10.75 15.12
N THR A 221 -16.13 -11.93 15.72
CA THR A 221 -15.12 -12.50 16.60
C THR A 221 -13.84 -12.81 15.82
N LEU A 222 -13.95 -13.42 14.64
CA LEU A 222 -12.81 -13.70 13.75
C LEU A 222 -12.09 -12.41 13.35
N GLN A 223 -12.83 -11.38 12.92
CA GLN A 223 -12.25 -10.07 12.58
C GLN A 223 -11.50 -9.47 13.78
N SER A 224 -12.13 -9.47 14.97
CA SER A 224 -11.53 -8.93 16.19
C SER A 224 -10.24 -9.67 16.55
N TRP A 225 -10.22 -10.99 16.38
CA TRP A 225 -9.05 -11.82 16.64
C TRP A 225 -7.91 -11.53 15.66
N VAL A 226 -8.22 -11.51 14.36
CA VAL A 226 -7.24 -11.16 13.32
C VAL A 226 -6.68 -9.74 13.54
N MET A 227 -7.52 -8.79 13.98
CA MET A 227 -7.07 -7.44 14.30
C MET A 227 -6.11 -7.38 15.51
N LYS A 228 -6.23 -8.30 16.49
CA LYS A 228 -5.22 -8.43 17.55
C LYS A 228 -3.90 -8.91 17.00
N LEU A 229 -3.90 -9.91 16.07
CA LEU A 229 -2.71 -10.38 15.40
C LEU A 229 -2.02 -9.24 14.62
N VAL A 230 -2.79 -8.44 13.86
CA VAL A 230 -2.27 -7.26 13.14
C VAL A 230 -1.57 -6.30 14.12
N ARG A 231 -2.22 -5.96 15.24
CA ARG A 231 -1.64 -5.06 16.24
C ARG A 231 -0.34 -5.59 16.85
N LEU A 232 -0.24 -6.91 17.09
CA LEU A 232 1.00 -7.53 17.57
C LEU A 232 2.16 -7.32 16.60
N VAL A 233 1.93 -7.58 15.31
CA VAL A 233 2.94 -7.39 14.27
C VAL A 233 3.29 -5.90 14.10
N MET A 234 2.29 -5.02 14.14
CA MET A 234 2.51 -3.57 14.01
C MET A 234 3.35 -2.96 15.13
N GLN A 235 3.37 -3.56 16.33
CA GLN A 235 4.26 -3.12 17.41
C GLN A 235 5.74 -3.32 17.08
N LEU A 236 6.07 -4.19 16.14
CA LEU A 236 7.44 -4.43 15.68
C LEU A 236 7.90 -3.44 14.59
N THR A 237 6.98 -2.61 14.05
CA THR A 237 7.25 -1.66 12.95
C THR A 237 8.50 -0.79 13.21
N PRO A 238 8.70 -0.17 14.39
CA PRO A 238 9.88 0.67 14.62
C PRO A 238 11.20 -0.06 14.40
N TYR A 239 11.28 -1.33 14.82
CA TYR A 239 12.48 -2.16 14.70
C TYR A 239 12.72 -2.60 13.25
N GLY A 240 11.63 -3.03 12.57
CA GLY A 240 11.68 -3.36 11.16
C GLY A 240 12.12 -2.17 10.30
N VAL A 241 11.58 -0.99 10.55
CA VAL A 241 11.93 0.24 9.83
C VAL A 241 13.40 0.62 10.07
N LEU A 242 13.88 0.57 11.33
CA LEU A 242 15.29 0.80 11.64
C LEU A 242 16.19 -0.11 10.79
N ALA A 243 15.93 -1.42 10.78
CA ALA A 243 16.74 -2.39 10.06
C ALA A 243 16.70 -2.19 8.53
N LEU A 244 15.49 -2.00 7.97
CA LEU A 244 15.28 -1.83 6.53
C LEU A 244 15.90 -0.52 6.03
N VAL A 245 15.72 0.58 6.75
CA VAL A 245 16.30 1.88 6.39
C VAL A 245 17.83 1.83 6.50
N THR A 246 18.38 1.23 7.56
CA THR A 246 19.84 1.02 7.68
C THR A 246 20.38 0.29 6.46
N LYS A 247 19.75 -0.81 6.05
CA LYS A 247 20.15 -1.58 4.85
C LYS A 247 20.14 -0.73 3.59
N VAL A 248 19.05 0.02 3.36
CA VAL A 248 18.90 0.85 2.16
C VAL A 248 19.96 1.93 2.12
N VAL A 249 20.11 2.69 3.20
CA VAL A 249 21.04 3.83 3.26
C VAL A 249 22.50 3.38 3.20
N ALA A 250 22.85 2.31 3.91
CA ALA A 250 24.22 1.78 3.91
C ALA A 250 24.63 1.18 2.57
N GLY A 251 23.69 0.49 1.89
CA GLY A 251 23.96 -0.15 0.59
C GLY A 251 23.74 0.74 -0.62
N SER A 252 23.25 1.97 -0.44
CA SER A 252 23.00 2.89 -1.54
C SER A 252 24.30 3.61 -1.94
N ASN A 253 24.57 3.67 -3.25
CA ASN A 253 25.62 4.54 -3.77
C ASN A 253 25.11 5.99 -3.75
N LEU A 254 25.89 6.91 -3.20
CA LEU A 254 25.50 8.33 -3.13
C LEU A 254 25.22 8.92 -4.53
N GLN A 255 25.96 8.48 -5.54
CA GLN A 255 25.73 8.87 -6.93
C GLN A 255 24.39 8.34 -7.47
N ASP A 256 23.99 7.13 -7.09
CA ASP A 256 22.70 6.54 -7.48
C ASP A 256 21.53 7.23 -6.77
N ILE A 257 21.70 7.62 -5.48
CA ILE A 257 20.72 8.44 -4.78
C ILE A 257 20.53 9.79 -5.46
N ILE A 258 21.64 10.45 -5.90
CA ILE A 258 21.56 11.72 -6.62
C ILE A 258 20.89 11.51 -7.98
N LYS A 259 21.25 10.47 -8.74
CA LYS A 259 20.62 10.12 -10.02
C LYS A 259 19.13 9.79 -9.86
N LEU A 260 18.75 9.10 -8.80
CA LEU A 260 17.36 8.74 -8.51
C LEU A 260 16.61 9.84 -7.73
N GLY A 261 17.30 10.88 -7.26
CA GLY A 261 16.71 11.99 -6.51
C GLY A 261 15.61 12.70 -7.30
N SER A 262 15.81 12.92 -8.59
CA SER A 262 14.79 13.50 -9.48
C SER A 262 13.53 12.64 -9.55
N PHE A 263 13.67 11.32 -9.56
CA PHE A 263 12.53 10.39 -9.52
C PHE A 263 11.79 10.48 -8.17
N VAL A 264 12.51 10.60 -7.05
CA VAL A 264 11.90 10.77 -5.72
C VAL A 264 11.13 12.08 -5.66
N VAL A 265 11.73 13.20 -6.10
CA VAL A 265 11.08 14.52 -6.12
C VAL A 265 9.85 14.50 -7.04
N ALA A 266 9.96 13.97 -8.23
CA ALA A 266 8.86 13.82 -9.17
C ALA A 266 7.72 12.96 -8.59
N SER A 267 8.06 11.84 -7.92
CA SER A 267 7.08 10.99 -7.24
C SER A 267 6.32 11.76 -6.17
N TYR A 268 7.01 12.50 -5.30
CA TYR A 268 6.35 13.29 -4.26
C TYR A 268 5.51 14.44 -4.83
N LEU A 269 5.93 15.07 -5.93
CA LEU A 269 5.09 16.04 -6.63
C LEU A 269 3.80 15.39 -7.15
N GLY A 270 3.90 14.21 -7.77
CA GLY A 270 2.73 13.45 -8.21
C GLY A 270 1.78 13.09 -7.05
N LEU A 271 2.35 12.68 -5.91
CA LEU A 271 1.56 12.40 -4.71
C LEU A 271 0.83 13.66 -4.20
N LEU A 272 1.49 14.82 -4.15
CA LEU A 272 0.88 16.08 -3.74
C LEU A 272 -0.23 16.52 -4.68
N ILE A 273 -0.03 16.38 -6.01
CA ILE A 273 -1.09 16.64 -7.00
C ILE A 273 -2.29 15.74 -6.73
N MET A 274 -2.08 14.46 -6.44
CA MET A 274 -3.18 13.55 -6.16
C MET A 274 -3.90 13.84 -4.83
N PHE A 275 -3.20 14.30 -3.78
CA PHE A 275 -3.84 14.81 -2.57
C PHE A 275 -4.72 16.04 -2.88
N ALA A 276 -4.24 16.93 -3.76
CA ALA A 276 -5.04 18.07 -4.22
C ALA A 276 -6.27 17.61 -5.02
N VAL A 277 -6.15 16.57 -5.86
CA VAL A 277 -7.29 15.95 -6.57
C VAL A 277 -8.31 15.39 -5.58
N HIS A 278 -7.89 14.67 -4.53
CA HIS A 278 -8.81 14.21 -3.49
C HIS A 278 -9.53 15.38 -2.82
N GLY A 279 -8.79 16.44 -2.46
CA GLY A 279 -9.38 17.65 -1.89
C GLY A 279 -10.38 18.33 -2.85
N LEU A 280 -10.06 18.40 -4.15
CA LEU A 280 -10.94 18.97 -5.17
C LEU A 280 -12.23 18.15 -5.30
N LEU A 281 -12.13 16.83 -5.40
CA LEU A 281 -13.30 15.95 -5.50
C LEU A 281 -14.22 16.09 -4.28
N LEU A 282 -13.64 16.17 -3.09
CA LEU A 282 -14.40 16.41 -1.85
C LEU A 282 -15.05 17.80 -1.86
N GLY A 283 -14.29 18.85 -2.27
CA GLY A 283 -14.78 20.23 -2.33
C GLY A 283 -15.95 20.41 -3.27
N ILE A 284 -15.90 19.83 -4.48
CA ILE A 284 -17.00 19.86 -5.45
C ILE A 284 -18.26 19.17 -4.88
N ASN A 285 -18.11 18.19 -4.00
CA ASN A 285 -19.21 17.48 -3.35
C ASN A 285 -19.60 18.07 -1.97
N GLY A 286 -19.19 19.31 -1.68
CA GLY A 286 -19.61 20.04 -0.48
C GLY A 286 -18.90 19.64 0.81
N VAL A 287 -17.78 18.91 0.72
CA VAL A 287 -16.94 18.57 1.87
C VAL A 287 -15.72 19.48 1.91
N SER A 288 -15.54 20.25 2.98
CA SER A 288 -14.38 21.14 3.13
C SER A 288 -13.06 20.35 3.13
N PRO A 289 -12.15 20.54 2.14
CA PRO A 289 -10.90 19.83 2.07
C PRO A 289 -10.00 20.02 3.30
N LEU A 290 -9.94 21.25 3.82
CA LEU A 290 -9.12 21.56 5.00
C LEU A 290 -9.62 20.83 6.25
N LYS A 291 -10.94 20.83 6.48
CA LYS A 291 -11.54 20.09 7.61
C LYS A 291 -11.31 18.59 7.44
N TYR A 292 -11.51 18.08 6.21
CA TYR A 292 -11.25 16.68 5.90
C TYR A 292 -9.82 16.26 6.24
N PHE A 293 -8.81 16.92 5.67
CA PHE A 293 -7.42 16.56 5.91
C PHE A 293 -7.01 16.70 7.38
N ARG A 294 -7.51 17.71 8.10
CA ARG A 294 -7.29 17.83 9.55
C ARG A 294 -7.81 16.60 10.30
N LYS A 295 -9.02 16.14 9.99
CA LYS A 295 -9.66 15.00 10.63
C LYS A 295 -8.98 13.67 10.35
N VAL A 296 -8.47 13.47 9.12
CA VAL A 296 -7.84 12.22 8.70
C VAL A 296 -6.32 12.20 8.91
N TRP A 297 -5.71 13.33 9.26
CA TRP A 297 -4.25 13.44 9.42
C TRP A 297 -3.61 12.34 10.28
N PRO A 298 -4.17 11.93 11.44
CA PRO A 298 -3.59 10.85 12.25
C PRO A 298 -3.54 9.52 11.51
N VAL A 299 -4.56 9.22 10.69
CA VAL A 299 -4.60 8.00 9.87
C VAL A 299 -3.58 8.06 8.75
N LEU A 300 -3.45 9.22 8.08
CA LEU A 300 -2.44 9.43 7.03
C LEU A 300 -1.02 9.30 7.59
N THR A 301 -0.76 9.84 8.78
CA THR A 301 0.54 9.69 9.46
C THR A 301 0.83 8.23 9.79
N PHE A 302 -0.15 7.48 10.27
CA PHE A 302 0.00 6.06 10.50
C PHE A 302 0.26 5.31 9.20
N ALA A 303 -0.51 5.56 8.14
CA ALA A 303 -0.33 4.95 6.83
C ALA A 303 1.07 5.23 6.25
N PHE A 304 1.53 6.48 6.35
CA PHE A 304 2.86 6.91 5.94
C PHE A 304 3.96 6.11 6.65
N THR A 305 3.84 5.95 7.96
CA THR A 305 4.88 5.28 8.76
C THR A 305 4.80 3.76 8.70
N SER A 306 3.61 3.19 8.59
CA SER A 306 3.40 1.75 8.55
C SER A 306 3.69 1.15 7.16
N ARG A 307 3.57 1.96 6.10
CA ARG A 307 3.69 1.52 4.71
C ARG A 307 2.75 0.36 4.35
N SER A 308 1.58 0.31 5.00
CA SER A 308 0.59 -0.74 4.80
C SER A 308 -0.83 -0.17 4.81
N SER A 309 -1.45 -0.08 3.63
CA SER A 309 -2.86 0.29 3.51
C SER A 309 -3.77 -0.72 4.22
N ALA A 310 -3.42 -2.01 4.15
CA ALA A 310 -4.16 -3.07 4.82
C ALA A 310 -4.11 -2.93 6.35
N ALA A 311 -2.94 -2.65 6.93
CA ALA A 311 -2.81 -2.40 8.37
C ALA A 311 -3.50 -1.11 8.82
N SER A 312 -3.75 -0.18 7.90
CA SER A 312 -4.46 1.08 8.17
C SER A 312 -5.99 0.92 8.18
N ILE A 313 -6.55 -0.22 7.72
CA ILE A 313 -8.00 -0.43 7.62
C ILE A 313 -8.76 -0.05 8.91
N PRO A 314 -8.37 -0.49 10.12
CA PRO A 314 -9.13 -0.17 11.33
C PRO A 314 -9.18 1.32 11.63
N LEU A 315 -8.04 2.00 11.54
CA LEU A 315 -7.96 3.45 11.77
C LEU A 315 -8.70 4.23 10.68
N ASN A 316 -8.67 3.72 9.45
CA ASN A 316 -9.40 4.26 8.33
C ASN A 316 -10.92 4.19 8.55
N VAL A 317 -11.44 3.01 8.96
CA VAL A 317 -12.85 2.82 9.30
C VAL A 317 -13.25 3.72 10.48
N GLU A 318 -12.44 3.77 11.53
CA GLU A 318 -12.70 4.62 12.69
C GLU A 318 -12.76 6.10 12.32
N ALA A 319 -11.83 6.60 11.50
CA ALA A 319 -11.85 7.99 11.06
C ALA A 319 -13.06 8.30 10.18
N GLN A 320 -13.40 7.41 9.25
CA GLN A 320 -14.57 7.59 8.40
C GLN A 320 -15.86 7.63 9.22
N THR A 321 -16.01 6.73 10.19
CA THR A 321 -17.24 6.66 11.01
C THR A 321 -17.32 7.79 12.02
N ARG A 322 -16.29 7.95 12.85
CA ARG A 322 -16.34 8.85 14.01
C ARG A 322 -16.00 10.30 13.69
N ARG A 323 -15.23 10.57 12.61
CA ARG A 323 -14.77 11.93 12.29
C ARG A 323 -15.40 12.48 11.02
N LEU A 324 -15.75 11.62 10.05
CA LEU A 324 -16.34 12.03 8.78
C LEU A 324 -17.84 11.72 8.68
N GLY A 325 -18.45 11.05 9.67
CA GLY A 325 -19.86 10.73 9.70
C GLY A 325 -20.30 9.72 8.62
N VAL A 326 -19.38 8.91 8.12
CA VAL A 326 -19.67 7.87 7.13
C VAL A 326 -20.23 6.63 7.84
N PRO A 327 -21.35 6.03 7.38
CA PRO A 327 -21.87 4.80 7.96
C PRO A 327 -20.82 3.68 7.95
N GLU A 328 -20.81 2.85 9.02
CA GLU A 328 -19.81 1.81 9.22
C GLU A 328 -19.75 0.80 8.05
N SER A 329 -20.89 0.47 7.44
CA SER A 329 -20.97 -0.40 6.27
C SER A 329 -20.21 0.16 5.06
N ILE A 330 -20.36 1.46 4.78
CA ILE A 330 -19.65 2.14 3.68
C ILE A 330 -18.16 2.28 4.04
N ALA A 331 -17.87 2.72 5.26
CA ALA A 331 -16.51 2.91 5.75
C ALA A 331 -15.68 1.60 5.70
N SER A 332 -16.26 0.50 6.20
CA SER A 332 -15.62 -0.82 6.18
C SER A 332 -15.41 -1.33 4.76
N PHE A 333 -16.40 -1.12 3.88
CA PHE A 333 -16.30 -1.49 2.47
C PHE A 333 -15.20 -0.67 1.78
N ALA A 334 -15.24 0.65 1.89
CA ALA A 334 -14.28 1.55 1.24
C ALA A 334 -12.84 1.30 1.73
N ALA A 335 -12.64 1.13 3.05
CA ALA A 335 -11.33 0.87 3.61
C ALA A 335 -10.77 -0.49 3.17
N SER A 336 -11.59 -1.55 3.17
CA SER A 336 -11.15 -2.90 2.83
C SER A 336 -10.88 -3.06 1.33
N PHE A 337 -11.81 -2.60 0.48
CA PHE A 337 -11.61 -2.64 -0.97
C PHE A 337 -10.51 -1.67 -1.40
N GLY A 338 -10.45 -0.46 -0.87
CA GLY A 338 -9.42 0.51 -1.18
C GLY A 338 -8.01 0.09 -0.74
N ALA A 339 -7.88 -0.91 0.14
CA ALA A 339 -6.60 -1.54 0.45
C ALA A 339 -6.17 -2.60 -0.60
N THR A 340 -7.05 -2.94 -1.55
CA THR A 340 -6.80 -4.00 -2.56
C THR A 340 -7.15 -3.57 -3.98
N ILE A 341 -7.94 -2.51 -4.16
CA ILE A 341 -8.40 -2.01 -5.46
C ILE A 341 -8.14 -0.51 -5.53
N GLY A 342 -7.65 -0.04 -6.66
CA GLY A 342 -7.58 1.38 -6.96
C GLY A 342 -6.63 2.16 -6.06
N GLN A 343 -5.48 1.60 -5.73
CA GLN A 343 -4.45 2.28 -4.95
C GLN A 343 -3.74 3.33 -5.79
N ASN A 344 -4.10 4.61 -5.60
CA ASN A 344 -3.65 5.71 -6.44
C ASN A 344 -2.12 5.85 -6.50
N GLY A 345 -1.44 5.69 -5.37
CA GLY A 345 0.01 5.81 -5.29
C GLY A 345 0.74 4.59 -5.83
N CYS A 346 0.35 3.39 -5.36
CA CYS A 346 1.05 2.14 -5.67
C CYS A 346 0.66 1.55 -7.03
N ALA A 347 -0.62 1.59 -7.39
CA ALA A 347 -1.14 0.94 -8.59
C ALA A 347 -1.50 1.93 -9.70
N GLY A 348 -1.60 3.23 -9.40
CA GLY A 348 -1.87 4.28 -10.37
C GLY A 348 -0.58 5.01 -10.80
N LEU A 349 -0.07 5.85 -9.91
CA LEU A 349 1.03 6.76 -10.16
C LEU A 349 2.32 6.03 -10.54
N TYR A 350 2.76 5.10 -9.69
CA TYR A 350 4.08 4.46 -9.81
C TYR A 350 4.26 3.65 -11.09
N PRO A 351 3.39 2.69 -11.45
CA PRO A 351 3.58 1.93 -12.68
C PRO A 351 3.49 2.80 -13.94
N ALA A 352 2.68 3.86 -13.93
CA ALA A 352 2.62 4.81 -15.02
C ALA A 352 3.94 5.59 -15.18
N MET A 353 4.54 6.05 -14.07
CA MET A 353 5.85 6.70 -14.10
C MET A 353 6.92 5.78 -14.68
N LEU A 354 6.97 4.52 -14.25
CA LEU A 354 7.94 3.56 -14.74
C LEU A 354 7.76 3.28 -16.22
N ALA A 355 6.53 3.10 -16.68
CA ALA A 355 6.24 2.86 -18.10
C ALA A 355 6.74 4.02 -18.98
N VAL A 356 6.50 5.26 -18.58
CA VAL A 356 6.98 6.45 -19.28
C VAL A 356 8.51 6.52 -19.31
N MET A 357 9.17 6.19 -18.18
CA MET A 357 10.64 6.18 -18.12
C MET A 357 11.27 5.11 -19.01
N VAL A 358 10.63 3.96 -19.14
CA VAL A 358 11.15 2.81 -19.88
C VAL A 358 10.83 2.91 -21.40
N ALA A 359 9.71 3.52 -21.78
CA ALA A 359 9.25 3.58 -23.15
C ALA A 359 10.32 4.05 -24.17
N PRO A 360 11.12 5.12 -23.90
CA PRO A 360 12.18 5.55 -24.81
C PRO A 360 13.25 4.50 -25.04
N THR A 361 13.58 3.66 -24.06
CA THR A 361 14.62 2.62 -24.18
C THR A 361 14.29 1.54 -25.19
N VAL A 362 13.02 1.41 -25.58
CA VAL A 362 12.53 0.48 -26.61
C VAL A 362 11.99 1.22 -27.85
N GLY A 363 12.32 2.50 -27.99
CA GLY A 363 11.96 3.31 -29.16
C GLY A 363 10.49 3.78 -29.19
N ILE A 364 9.79 3.74 -28.05
CA ILE A 364 8.40 4.21 -27.93
C ILE A 364 8.40 5.67 -27.48
N ASN A 365 7.57 6.50 -28.16
CA ASN A 365 7.35 7.88 -27.75
C ASN A 365 6.34 7.93 -26.57
N PRO A 366 6.76 8.33 -25.34
CA PRO A 366 5.87 8.39 -24.18
C PRO A 366 4.84 9.52 -24.24
N LEU A 367 4.90 10.39 -25.24
CA LEU A 367 3.92 11.46 -25.48
C LEU A 367 2.85 11.08 -26.52
N ASP A 368 2.92 9.87 -27.11
CA ASP A 368 1.89 9.42 -28.04
C ASP A 368 0.53 9.28 -27.31
N PRO A 369 -0.53 9.98 -27.77
CA PRO A 369 -1.81 9.99 -27.10
C PRO A 369 -2.48 8.60 -27.02
N MET A 370 -2.32 7.76 -28.07
CA MET A 370 -2.91 6.43 -28.10
C MET A 370 -2.18 5.49 -27.14
N TRP A 371 -0.86 5.61 -27.08
CA TRP A 371 -0.06 4.85 -26.12
C TRP A 371 -0.38 5.26 -24.66
N ILE A 372 -0.53 6.57 -24.39
CA ILE A 372 -0.96 7.08 -23.06
C ILE A 372 -2.34 6.53 -22.70
N ALA A 373 -3.30 6.58 -23.62
CA ALA A 373 -4.65 6.06 -23.35
C ALA A 373 -4.61 4.56 -23.04
N THR A 374 -3.80 3.78 -23.77
CA THR A 374 -3.60 2.35 -23.53
C THR A 374 -2.96 2.10 -22.17
N LEU A 375 -1.89 2.84 -21.83
CA LEU A 375 -1.21 2.75 -20.53
C LEU A 375 -2.18 3.03 -19.39
N VAL A 376 -2.92 4.14 -19.45
CA VAL A 376 -3.88 4.54 -18.42
C VAL A 376 -4.99 3.50 -18.27
N GLY A 377 -5.48 2.94 -19.35
CA GLY A 377 -6.45 1.85 -19.35
C GLY A 377 -5.93 0.59 -18.65
N ILE A 378 -4.73 0.13 -19.03
CA ILE A 378 -4.07 -1.03 -18.43
C ILE A 378 -3.81 -0.80 -16.95
N VAL A 379 -3.24 0.34 -16.56
CA VAL A 379 -2.99 0.72 -15.16
C VAL A 379 -4.27 0.66 -14.35
N THR A 380 -5.36 1.26 -14.87
CA THR A 380 -6.66 1.31 -14.16
C THR A 380 -7.21 -0.09 -13.92
N VAL A 381 -7.24 -0.94 -14.94
CA VAL A 381 -7.77 -2.31 -14.84
C VAL A 381 -6.89 -3.18 -13.95
N SER A 382 -5.55 -3.12 -14.12
CA SER A 382 -4.62 -3.94 -13.34
C SER A 382 -4.55 -3.52 -11.87
N SER A 383 -4.95 -2.28 -11.53
CA SER A 383 -4.99 -1.79 -10.15
C SER A 383 -5.90 -2.61 -9.24
N ALA A 384 -6.88 -3.32 -9.83
CA ALA A 384 -7.76 -4.24 -9.09
C ALA A 384 -7.03 -5.48 -8.53
N GLY A 385 -5.73 -5.68 -8.84
CA GLY A 385 -4.93 -6.83 -8.40
C GLY A 385 -3.81 -6.50 -7.42
N VAL A 386 -3.72 -5.25 -6.97
CA VAL A 386 -2.55 -4.78 -6.21
C VAL A 386 -2.85 -4.70 -4.73
N ALA A 387 -2.19 -5.58 -3.96
CA ALA A 387 -2.32 -5.58 -2.51
C ALA A 387 -1.70 -4.34 -1.85
N GLY A 388 -2.38 -3.81 -0.84
CA GLY A 388 -1.93 -2.68 -0.02
C GLY A 388 -0.92 -3.05 1.06
N VAL A 389 0.14 -3.71 0.66
CA VAL A 389 1.25 -4.12 1.54
C VAL A 389 2.58 -3.70 0.93
N GLY A 390 3.63 -3.66 1.73
CA GLY A 390 4.97 -3.31 1.23
C GLY A 390 5.33 -4.15 -0.01
N GLY A 391 5.73 -3.48 -1.09
CA GLY A 391 6.02 -4.11 -2.38
C GLY A 391 4.83 -4.12 -3.37
N GLY A 392 3.64 -3.66 -2.97
CA GLY A 392 2.47 -3.60 -3.86
C GLY A 392 2.72 -2.80 -5.14
N ALA A 393 3.47 -1.72 -5.07
CA ALA A 393 3.84 -0.91 -6.24
C ALA A 393 4.77 -1.66 -7.21
N THR A 394 5.76 -2.37 -6.67
CA THR A 394 6.62 -3.26 -7.45
C THR A 394 5.77 -4.29 -8.22
N PHE A 395 4.82 -4.91 -7.52
CA PHE A 395 3.91 -5.87 -8.13
C PHE A 395 3.05 -5.22 -9.23
N ALA A 396 2.51 -4.03 -9.00
CA ALA A 396 1.76 -3.28 -10.02
C ALA A 396 2.61 -3.02 -11.28
N ALA A 397 3.86 -2.60 -11.10
CA ALA A 397 4.77 -2.38 -12.22
C ALA A 397 5.07 -3.68 -13.00
N LEU A 398 5.22 -4.82 -12.29
CA LEU A 398 5.43 -6.13 -12.91
C LEU A 398 4.20 -6.65 -13.69
N ILE A 399 3.02 -6.11 -13.44
CA ILE A 399 1.83 -6.38 -14.26
C ILE A 399 1.78 -5.41 -15.46
N VAL A 400 1.97 -4.12 -15.21
CA VAL A 400 1.77 -3.06 -16.21
C VAL A 400 2.85 -3.08 -17.29
N LEU A 401 4.14 -3.18 -16.90
CA LEU A 401 5.24 -3.09 -17.87
C LEU A 401 5.18 -4.20 -18.93
N PRO A 402 5.05 -5.50 -18.57
CA PRO A 402 4.90 -6.55 -19.58
C PRO A 402 3.61 -6.40 -20.41
N ALA A 403 2.50 -5.98 -19.82
CA ALA A 403 1.24 -5.74 -20.53
C ALA A 403 1.38 -4.61 -21.59
N MET A 404 2.33 -3.68 -21.39
CA MET A 404 2.70 -2.64 -22.36
C MET A 404 3.85 -3.06 -23.30
N GLY A 405 4.35 -4.29 -23.20
CA GLY A 405 5.51 -4.76 -23.96
C GLY A 405 6.83 -4.14 -23.51
N LEU A 406 6.92 -3.67 -22.26
CA LEU A 406 8.08 -2.97 -21.72
C LEU A 406 8.91 -3.89 -20.81
N PRO A 407 10.26 -3.75 -20.80
CA PRO A 407 11.12 -4.51 -19.89
C PRO A 407 10.95 -4.08 -18.42
N VAL A 408 11.10 -5.05 -17.51
CA VAL A 408 10.95 -4.84 -16.07
C VAL A 408 12.24 -4.45 -15.34
N THR A 409 13.33 -4.26 -16.06
CA THR A 409 14.68 -4.00 -15.53
C THR A 409 14.74 -2.80 -14.58
N LEU A 410 14.00 -1.73 -14.90
CA LEU A 410 13.93 -0.51 -14.08
C LEU A 410 13.34 -0.76 -12.69
N VAL A 411 12.43 -1.72 -12.57
CA VAL A 411 11.81 -2.07 -11.27
C VAL A 411 12.87 -2.49 -10.26
N ALA A 412 13.82 -3.34 -10.67
CA ALA A 412 14.91 -3.80 -9.81
C ALA A 412 15.83 -2.65 -9.35
N LEU A 413 16.06 -1.67 -10.21
CA LEU A 413 16.88 -0.50 -9.90
C LEU A 413 16.22 0.40 -8.86
N LEU A 414 14.92 0.66 -9.01
CA LEU A 414 14.17 1.58 -8.16
C LEU A 414 13.83 1.02 -6.76
N ILE A 415 14.00 -0.30 -6.54
CA ILE A 415 13.80 -0.92 -5.21
C ILE A 415 14.63 -0.23 -4.12
N SER A 416 15.78 0.33 -4.46
CA SER A 416 16.66 1.03 -3.50
C SER A 416 16.03 2.29 -2.91
N VAL A 417 15.24 3.02 -3.69
CA VAL A 417 14.55 4.26 -3.25
C VAL A 417 13.07 4.03 -2.94
N GLU A 418 12.54 2.85 -3.25
CA GLU A 418 11.14 2.52 -3.03
C GLU A 418 10.67 2.77 -1.59
N PRO A 419 11.41 2.41 -0.53
CA PRO A 419 10.98 2.65 0.84
C PRO A 419 10.68 4.11 1.15
N LEU A 420 11.42 5.04 0.55
CA LEU A 420 11.24 6.48 0.76
C LEU A 420 9.92 6.99 0.12
N ILE A 421 9.57 6.45 -1.04
CA ILE A 421 8.39 6.88 -1.79
C ILE A 421 7.14 6.13 -1.30
N ASP A 422 7.29 4.87 -0.91
CA ASP A 422 6.21 3.99 -0.48
C ASP A 422 5.47 4.54 0.75
N MET A 423 6.14 5.27 1.62
CA MET A 423 5.52 5.98 2.76
C MET A 423 4.44 6.96 2.26
N GLY A 424 4.80 7.82 1.31
CA GLY A 424 3.88 8.79 0.70
C GLY A 424 2.78 8.13 -0.12
N ARG A 425 3.12 7.10 -0.90
CA ARG A 425 2.15 6.33 -1.69
C ARG A 425 1.09 5.67 -0.81
N THR A 426 1.50 5.08 0.30
CA THR A 426 0.58 4.44 1.24
C THR A 426 -0.37 5.46 1.89
N ALA A 427 0.14 6.61 2.30
CA ALA A 427 -0.71 7.69 2.80
C ALA A 427 -1.74 8.14 1.75
N LEU A 428 -1.32 8.27 0.48
CA LEU A 428 -2.22 8.61 -0.63
C LEU A 428 -3.27 7.51 -0.87
N ASN A 429 -2.88 6.23 -0.87
CA ASN A 429 -3.81 5.12 -1.05
C ASN A 429 -4.92 5.11 0.02
N VAL A 430 -4.52 5.32 1.27
CA VAL A 430 -5.45 5.40 2.41
C VAL A 430 -6.35 6.64 2.31
N SER A 431 -5.80 7.78 1.88
CA SER A 431 -6.61 8.98 1.57
C SER A 431 -7.63 8.69 0.46
N GLY A 432 -7.22 7.98 -0.61
CA GLY A 432 -8.12 7.61 -1.72
C GLY A 432 -9.30 6.76 -1.25
N SER A 433 -9.06 5.78 -0.39
CA SER A 433 -10.13 4.94 0.16
C SER A 433 -11.09 5.72 1.08
N MET A 434 -10.57 6.63 1.93
CA MET A 434 -11.41 7.52 2.76
C MET A 434 -12.19 8.51 1.92
N THR A 435 -11.58 9.05 0.86
CA THR A 435 -12.27 9.93 -0.11
C THR A 435 -13.41 9.18 -0.79
N ALA A 436 -13.17 7.95 -1.27
CA ALA A 436 -14.18 7.13 -1.92
C ALA A 436 -15.36 6.81 -0.97
N GLY A 437 -15.08 6.44 0.28
CA GLY A 437 -16.11 6.18 1.27
C GLY A 437 -16.93 7.44 1.61
N THR A 438 -16.26 8.58 1.78
CA THR A 438 -16.92 9.86 2.07
C THR A 438 -17.83 10.29 0.91
N LEU A 439 -17.34 10.24 -0.34
CA LEU A 439 -18.13 10.58 -1.52
C LEU A 439 -19.31 9.63 -1.71
N THR A 440 -19.09 8.31 -1.56
CA THR A 440 -20.16 7.31 -1.62
C THR A 440 -21.25 7.60 -0.60
N SER A 441 -20.88 7.91 0.64
CA SER A 441 -21.83 8.26 1.70
C SER A 441 -22.61 9.54 1.38
N GLN A 442 -21.94 10.58 0.83
CA GLN A 442 -22.58 11.82 0.40
C GLN A 442 -23.58 11.58 -0.73
N TRP A 443 -23.21 10.86 -1.78
CA TRP A 443 -24.11 10.55 -2.90
C TRP A 443 -25.31 9.70 -2.51
N LEU A 444 -25.15 8.81 -1.53
CA LEU A 444 -26.25 8.03 -0.97
C LEU A 444 -27.04 8.79 0.11
N LYS A 445 -26.65 10.04 0.42
CA LYS A 445 -27.29 10.89 1.46
C LYS A 445 -27.33 10.21 2.83
N GLN A 446 -26.30 9.46 3.18
CA GLN A 446 -26.19 8.71 4.42
C GLN A 446 -25.14 9.29 5.39
N THR A 447 -24.47 10.37 5.02
CA THR A 447 -23.46 11.00 5.86
C THR A 447 -24.11 11.76 7.00
N ASP A 448 -23.63 11.51 8.23
CA ASP A 448 -23.96 12.34 9.38
C ASP A 448 -23.23 13.69 9.27
N LYS A 449 -23.99 14.72 8.88
CA LYS A 449 -23.44 16.07 8.66
C LYS A 449 -23.03 16.72 9.97
N ALA A 450 -23.66 16.39 11.11
CA ALA A 450 -23.28 16.94 12.40
C ALA A 450 -21.85 16.51 12.77
N ILE A 451 -21.50 15.25 12.49
CA ILE A 451 -20.13 14.73 12.68
C ILE A 451 -19.17 15.34 11.63
N LEU A 452 -19.59 15.39 10.35
CA LEU A 452 -18.73 15.90 9.26
C LEU A 452 -18.34 17.35 9.48
N ASP A 453 -19.28 18.20 9.91
CA ASP A 453 -19.11 19.64 10.06
C ASP A 453 -18.56 20.06 11.43
N SER A 454 -18.49 19.15 12.41
CA SER A 454 -17.94 19.43 13.75
C SER A 454 -16.51 19.93 13.68
N GLU A 455 -16.15 20.89 14.55
CA GLU A 455 -14.78 21.40 14.67
C GLU A 455 -13.98 20.70 15.75
N ASP A 456 -14.62 19.94 16.64
CA ASP A 456 -14.02 19.36 17.83
C ASP A 456 -13.39 17.99 17.58
N ASP A 457 -12.02 17.97 17.63
CA ASP A 457 -11.24 16.75 17.80
C ASP A 457 -11.24 16.26 19.28
N ALA A 458 -11.69 17.09 20.22
CA ALA A 458 -11.55 16.84 21.66
C ALA A 458 -12.70 16.04 22.30
N GLU A 459 -13.93 16.13 21.78
CA GLU A 459 -15.10 15.46 22.40
C GLU A 459 -15.20 13.95 22.05
N LEU A 460 -14.51 13.50 21.00
CA LEU A 460 -14.56 12.11 20.53
C LEU A 460 -13.53 11.18 21.19
N ALA A 461 -12.64 11.72 22.01
CA ALA A 461 -11.66 10.91 22.74
C ALA A 461 -12.25 10.28 24.02
N HIS A 462 -13.46 10.66 24.45
CA HIS A 462 -14.09 10.24 25.70
C HIS A 462 -15.46 9.56 25.57
N ARG A 463 -15.88 9.21 24.34
CA ARG A 463 -17.09 8.39 24.14
C ARG A 463 -16.81 7.00 23.63
#